data_ff8af30ab71432e2e9e6c4fd7b31746e
#
_entry.id   ff8af30ab71432e2e9e6c4fd7b31746e
#
_cell.length_a   1.000
_cell.length_b   1.000
_cell.length_c   1.000
_cell.angle_alpha   90.00
_cell.angle_beta   90.00
_cell.angle_gamma   90.00
#
_symmetry.space_group_name_H-M   'P 1'
#
loop_
_entity.id
_entity.type
_entity.pdbx_description
1 polymer ?
#
loop_
_entity_poly.entity_id
_entity_poly.type
_entity_poly.pdbx_seq_one_letter_code
_entity_poly.pdbx_strand_id
1 'polypeptide(L)'
;MMNKPQGYICASKDEHDHCVMELIDRQDGFCVGRLDKNTTGFLLISNDASLQKKLLHPLYHVEKTYYVETLKPLQHHLIDAFNQGIIIDQKIQCLPAVLSFIDDYHCYVTIYEGKYHQIKKMFLSCQNQVVKLHRVSFAGVELDSSLHEGEYRHLSQEEFQKMKDQYSF
;
A
#
# COMPACT_ATOMS: atom_id res chain seq x y z
N MET A 1 -4.80 3.28 -12.39
CA MET A 1 -4.96 2.68 -11.05
C MET A 1 -5.92 1.49 -11.10
N MET A 2 -5.72 0.55 -10.21
CA MET A 2 -6.59 -0.61 -10.00
C MET A 2 -6.96 -0.71 -8.52
N ASN A 3 -8.17 -1.11 -8.22
CA ASN A 3 -8.55 -1.59 -6.90
C ASN A 3 -8.24 -3.10 -6.84
N LYS A 4 -7.04 -3.44 -6.37
CA LYS A 4 -6.57 -4.83 -6.33
C LYS A 4 -7.49 -5.69 -5.46
N PRO A 5 -8.04 -6.80 -5.99
CA PRO A 5 -8.86 -7.71 -5.21
C PRO A 5 -8.02 -8.59 -4.29
N GLN A 6 -8.67 -9.15 -3.27
CA GLN A 6 -8.09 -10.20 -2.43
C GLN A 6 -7.83 -11.48 -3.24
N GLY A 7 -6.82 -12.24 -2.86
CA GLY A 7 -6.51 -13.53 -3.47
C GLY A 7 -5.58 -13.48 -4.69
N TYR A 8 -5.29 -12.29 -5.20
CA TYR A 8 -4.40 -12.09 -6.35
C TYR A 8 -3.02 -11.61 -5.90
N ILE A 9 -1.96 -12.10 -6.56
CA ILE A 9 -0.60 -11.62 -6.33
C ILE A 9 -0.19 -10.56 -7.36
N CYS A 10 0.73 -9.68 -6.98
CA CYS A 10 1.33 -8.67 -7.86
C CYS A 10 2.48 -9.27 -8.67
N ALA A 11 2.15 -10.14 -9.60
CA ALA A 11 3.07 -10.76 -10.55
C ALA A 11 2.48 -10.72 -11.95
N SER A 12 3.35 -10.90 -12.96
CA SER A 12 2.90 -10.97 -14.35
C SER A 12 2.39 -12.36 -14.70
N LYS A 13 2.95 -13.40 -14.06
CA LYS A 13 2.61 -14.81 -14.27
C LYS A 13 3.01 -15.63 -13.06
N ASP A 14 2.20 -16.60 -12.69
CA ASP A 14 2.52 -17.60 -11.66
C ASP A 14 1.82 -18.92 -12.01
N GLU A 15 2.36 -20.04 -11.53
CA GLU A 15 1.83 -21.38 -11.83
C GLU A 15 0.75 -21.83 -10.84
N HIS A 16 0.69 -21.20 -9.68
CA HIS A 16 -0.17 -21.61 -8.56
C HIS A 16 -1.16 -20.54 -8.12
N ASP A 17 -0.80 -19.26 -8.31
CA ASP A 17 -1.58 -18.13 -7.84
C ASP A 17 -2.12 -17.28 -8.98
N HIS A 18 -3.34 -16.76 -8.82
CA HIS A 18 -3.89 -15.77 -9.73
C HIS A 18 -3.11 -14.45 -9.67
N CYS A 19 -2.75 -13.94 -10.82
CA CYS A 19 -1.99 -12.71 -10.97
C CYS A 19 -2.91 -11.53 -11.31
N VAL A 20 -2.65 -10.36 -10.72
CA VAL A 20 -3.44 -9.14 -11.03
C VAL A 20 -3.39 -8.78 -12.52
N MET A 21 -2.34 -9.15 -13.22
CA MET A 21 -2.19 -8.89 -14.66
C MET A 21 -3.17 -9.70 -15.52
N GLU A 22 -3.78 -10.77 -15.00
CA GLU A 22 -4.87 -11.52 -15.66
C GLU A 22 -6.16 -10.70 -15.76
N LEU A 23 -6.33 -9.69 -14.90
CA LEU A 23 -7.51 -8.82 -14.85
C LEU A 23 -7.41 -7.62 -15.81
N ILE A 24 -6.30 -7.47 -16.53
CA ILE A 24 -6.00 -6.30 -17.35
C ILE A 24 -5.83 -6.71 -18.80
N ASP A 25 -6.49 -5.99 -19.69
CA ASP A 25 -6.45 -6.24 -21.14
C ASP A 25 -5.09 -5.89 -21.81
N ARG A 26 -4.13 -5.34 -21.04
CA ARG A 26 -2.81 -4.93 -21.54
C ARG A 26 -1.71 -5.88 -21.05
N GLN A 27 -0.98 -6.43 -22.00
CA GLN A 27 0.12 -7.37 -21.72
C GLN A 27 1.48 -6.67 -21.47
N ASP A 28 1.60 -5.39 -21.83
CA ASP A 28 2.83 -4.59 -21.69
C ASP A 28 2.96 -3.90 -20.34
N GLY A 29 1.99 -4.07 -19.45
CA GLY A 29 1.96 -3.47 -18.13
C GLY A 29 2.68 -4.30 -17.07
N PHE A 30 3.09 -3.63 -16.00
CA PHE A 30 3.61 -4.25 -14.78
C PHE A 30 3.18 -3.49 -13.54
N CYS A 31 3.18 -4.17 -12.39
CA CYS A 31 2.84 -3.57 -11.12
C CYS A 31 3.92 -2.60 -10.64
N VAL A 32 3.55 -1.38 -10.26
CA VAL A 32 4.43 -0.44 -9.57
C VAL A 32 4.35 -0.70 -8.07
N GLY A 33 5.27 -1.51 -7.59
CA GLY A 33 5.26 -2.05 -6.24
C GLY A 33 4.35 -3.28 -6.11
N ARG A 34 4.23 -3.74 -4.88
CA ARG A 34 3.49 -4.97 -4.57
C ARG A 34 2.57 -4.74 -3.39
N LEU A 35 1.43 -5.41 -3.43
CA LEU A 35 0.56 -5.68 -2.29
C LEU A 35 0.56 -7.18 -2.04
N ASP A 36 0.44 -7.57 -0.77
CA ASP A 36 0.32 -8.99 -0.41
C ASP A 36 -0.94 -9.60 -1.04
N LYS A 37 -0.99 -10.91 -1.17
CA LYS A 37 -2.12 -11.66 -1.72
C LYS A 37 -3.46 -11.27 -1.09
N ASN A 38 -3.48 -11.11 0.24
CA ASN A 38 -4.68 -10.77 1.02
C ASN A 38 -4.85 -9.27 1.29
N THR A 39 -3.99 -8.42 0.74
CA THR A 39 -4.13 -6.97 0.82
C THR A 39 -4.84 -6.47 -0.41
N THR A 40 -5.80 -5.57 -0.23
CA THR A 40 -6.62 -4.99 -1.29
C THR A 40 -6.27 -3.52 -1.53
N GLY A 41 -6.90 -2.91 -2.52
CA GLY A 41 -6.87 -1.46 -2.72
C GLY A 41 -5.92 -0.98 -3.80
N PHE A 42 -5.48 0.26 -3.69
CA PHE A 42 -4.74 0.97 -4.72
C PHE A 42 -3.50 0.20 -5.19
N LEU A 43 -3.50 -0.25 -6.41
CA LEU A 43 -2.34 -0.77 -7.12
C LEU A 43 -2.12 0.07 -8.38
N LEU A 44 -0.93 0.65 -8.52
CA LEU A 44 -0.53 1.32 -9.75
C LEU A 44 0.06 0.31 -10.72
N ILE A 45 -0.40 0.36 -11.96
CA ILE A 45 0.11 -0.43 -13.07
C ILE A 45 0.60 0.52 -14.15
N SER A 46 1.76 0.26 -14.70
CA SER A 46 2.41 1.11 -15.69
C SER A 46 3.21 0.25 -16.68
N ASN A 47 3.51 0.81 -17.82
CA ASN A 47 4.51 0.30 -18.75
C ASN A 47 5.77 1.20 -18.81
N ASP A 48 5.85 2.19 -17.90
CA ASP A 48 7.01 3.07 -17.75
C ASP A 48 7.93 2.57 -16.63
N ALA A 49 9.02 1.92 -16.99
CA ALA A 49 10.02 1.42 -16.05
C ALA A 49 10.77 2.54 -15.30
N SER A 50 10.88 3.74 -15.89
CA SER A 50 11.50 4.89 -15.23
C SER A 50 10.63 5.38 -14.08
N LEU A 51 9.33 5.50 -14.33
CA LEU A 51 8.32 5.82 -13.30
C LEU A 51 8.35 4.81 -12.16
N GLN A 52 8.33 3.51 -12.49
CA GLN A 52 8.41 2.44 -11.49
C GLN A 52 9.67 2.57 -10.62
N LYS A 53 10.84 2.74 -11.25
CA LYS A 53 12.11 2.85 -10.54
C LYS A 53 12.12 4.03 -9.56
N LYS A 54 11.56 5.17 -9.95
CA LYS A 54 11.46 6.36 -9.08
C LYS A 54 10.51 6.13 -7.91
N LEU A 55 9.29 5.72 -8.19
CA LEU A 55 8.27 5.54 -7.15
C LEU A 55 8.58 4.43 -6.14
N LEU A 56 9.44 3.48 -6.50
CA LEU A 56 9.85 2.40 -5.61
C LEU A 56 11.20 2.64 -4.94
N HIS A 57 11.94 3.67 -5.35
CA HIS A 57 13.26 3.94 -4.81
C HIS A 57 13.17 4.47 -3.36
N PRO A 58 13.89 3.87 -2.41
CA PRO A 58 13.77 4.22 -0.99
C PRO A 58 14.01 5.69 -0.66
N LEU A 59 14.88 6.38 -1.40
CA LEU A 59 15.22 7.80 -1.17
C LEU A 59 14.05 8.76 -1.42
N TYR A 60 13.04 8.38 -2.18
CA TYR A 60 11.89 9.25 -2.43
C TYR A 60 10.83 9.16 -1.35
N HIS A 61 10.94 8.20 -0.43
CA HIS A 61 10.00 8.02 0.68
C HIS A 61 8.53 8.13 0.27
N VAL A 62 8.21 7.50 -0.87
CA VAL A 62 6.87 7.59 -1.46
C VAL A 62 5.82 7.08 -0.49
N GLU A 63 4.89 7.96 -0.16
CA GLU A 63 3.85 7.67 0.83
C GLU A 63 2.84 6.62 0.35
N LYS A 64 2.38 5.83 1.29
CA LYS A 64 1.36 4.80 1.11
C LYS A 64 0.45 4.82 2.33
N THR A 65 -0.82 5.13 2.12
CA THR A 65 -1.80 5.14 3.20
C THR A 65 -2.71 3.94 3.10
N TYR A 66 -2.91 3.29 4.23
CA TYR A 66 -3.72 2.09 4.36
C TYR A 66 -4.83 2.29 5.38
N TYR A 67 -6.02 1.84 5.03
CA TYR A 67 -7.06 1.52 6.00
C TYR A 67 -6.74 0.16 6.63
N VAL A 68 -6.80 0.11 7.95
CA VAL A 68 -6.44 -1.06 8.75
C VAL A 68 -7.57 -1.37 9.72
N GLU A 69 -7.97 -2.63 9.76
CA GLU A 69 -8.81 -3.19 10.81
C GLU A 69 -7.96 -4.13 11.68
N THR A 70 -8.09 -4.00 12.99
CA THR A 70 -7.30 -4.76 13.97
C THR A 70 -8.16 -5.72 14.79
N LEU A 71 -7.56 -6.81 15.24
CA LEU A 71 -8.24 -7.84 16.04
C LEU A 71 -8.57 -7.36 17.46
N LYS A 72 -7.70 -6.53 18.04
CA LYS A 72 -7.85 -5.98 19.39
C LYS A 72 -8.04 -4.48 19.32
N PRO A 73 -8.68 -3.86 20.33
CA PRO A 73 -8.81 -2.42 20.39
C PRO A 73 -7.46 -1.71 20.31
N LEU A 74 -7.46 -0.61 19.56
CA LEU A 74 -6.31 0.28 19.42
C LEU A 74 -6.09 1.08 20.70
N GLN A 75 -4.84 1.23 21.11
CA GLN A 75 -4.47 1.99 22.29
C GLN A 75 -3.74 3.28 21.90
N HIS A 76 -4.05 4.39 22.56
CA HIS A 76 -3.55 5.72 22.21
C HIS A 76 -2.03 5.82 22.12
N HIS A 77 -1.29 5.07 22.96
CA HIS A 77 0.19 5.07 22.92
C HIS A 77 0.76 4.56 21.59
N LEU A 78 -0.03 3.83 20.78
CA LEU A 78 0.41 3.37 19.46
C LEU A 78 0.71 4.53 18.51
N ILE A 79 0.03 5.67 18.65
CA ILE A 79 0.26 6.86 17.83
C ILE A 79 1.72 7.31 17.96
N ASP A 80 2.20 7.46 19.20
CA ASP A 80 3.58 7.86 19.47
C ASP A 80 4.57 6.78 19.07
N ALA A 81 4.25 5.50 19.33
CA ALA A 81 5.10 4.38 18.95
C ALA A 81 5.31 4.30 17.43
N PHE A 82 4.26 4.46 16.63
CA PHE A 82 4.35 4.49 15.17
C PHE A 82 5.15 5.70 14.68
N ASN A 83 4.94 6.87 15.30
CA ASN A 83 5.66 8.10 14.94
C ASN A 83 7.16 8.03 15.29
N GLN A 84 7.57 7.22 16.25
CA GLN A 84 8.98 6.96 16.56
C GLN A 84 9.59 5.87 15.67
N GLY A 85 8.75 5.12 14.97
CA GLY A 85 9.14 3.96 14.19
C GLY A 85 9.16 2.67 15.01
N ILE A 86 8.42 1.67 14.54
CA ILE A 86 8.31 0.36 15.18
C ILE A 86 9.49 -0.53 14.78
N ILE A 87 10.02 -1.32 15.73
CA ILE A 87 10.97 -2.39 15.41
C ILE A 87 10.21 -3.65 15.07
N ILE A 88 10.41 -4.16 13.86
CA ILE A 88 9.86 -5.41 13.37
C ILE A 88 10.94 -6.51 13.29
N ASP A 89 10.49 -7.78 13.34
CA ASP A 89 11.39 -8.93 13.27
C ASP A 89 12.56 -8.82 14.28
N GLN A 90 12.31 -8.22 15.46
CA GLN A 90 13.23 -8.00 16.60
C GLN A 90 14.46 -7.10 16.32
N LYS A 91 14.70 -6.70 15.08
CA LYS A 91 15.94 -5.97 14.70
C LYS A 91 15.78 -4.92 13.60
N ILE A 92 14.68 -4.88 12.91
CA ILE A 92 14.50 -3.99 11.75
C ILE A 92 13.73 -2.77 12.20
N GLN A 93 14.41 -1.63 12.29
CA GLN A 93 13.78 -0.34 12.56
C GLN A 93 12.99 0.11 11.33
N CYS A 94 11.70 0.37 11.50
CA CYS A 94 10.88 1.05 10.50
C CYS A 94 11.09 2.56 10.57
N LEU A 95 10.89 3.24 9.43
CA LEU A 95 10.76 4.69 9.43
C LEU A 95 9.53 5.12 10.26
N PRO A 96 9.55 6.35 10.80
CA PRO A 96 8.36 6.95 11.38
C PRO A 96 7.14 6.80 10.48
N ALA A 97 6.02 6.44 11.06
CA ALA A 97 4.74 6.26 10.38
C ALA A 97 3.66 7.08 11.07
N VAL A 98 2.67 7.52 10.31
CA VAL A 98 1.52 8.27 10.86
C VAL A 98 0.38 7.30 11.10
N LEU A 99 -0.11 7.25 12.34
CA LEU A 99 -1.26 6.46 12.74
C LEU A 99 -2.40 7.38 13.15
N SER A 100 -3.55 7.24 12.54
CA SER A 100 -4.76 8.04 12.81
C SER A 100 -5.95 7.12 13.06
N PHE A 101 -6.55 7.19 14.25
CA PHE A 101 -7.69 6.37 14.62
C PHE A 101 -8.97 6.86 13.96
N ILE A 102 -9.79 5.91 13.51
CA ILE A 102 -11.17 6.11 13.08
C ILE A 102 -12.09 5.78 14.25
N ASP A 103 -11.86 4.62 14.87
CA ASP A 103 -12.54 4.13 16.06
C ASP A 103 -11.62 3.15 16.82
N ASP A 104 -12.16 2.38 17.75
CA ASP A 104 -11.38 1.47 18.60
C ASP A 104 -10.67 0.34 17.82
N TYR A 105 -11.14 -0.03 16.64
CA TYR A 105 -10.61 -1.15 15.85
C TYR A 105 -10.09 -0.74 14.48
N HIS A 106 -10.38 0.48 14.02
CA HIS A 106 -10.08 0.94 12.70
C HIS A 106 -9.19 2.18 12.71
N CYS A 107 -8.21 2.20 11.81
CA CYS A 107 -7.29 3.32 11.68
C CYS A 107 -6.79 3.48 10.24
N TYR A 108 -6.21 4.66 9.98
CA TYR A 108 -5.34 4.86 8.83
C TYR A 108 -3.88 4.80 9.27
N VAL A 109 -3.05 4.15 8.46
CA VAL A 109 -1.59 4.11 8.63
C VAL A 109 -0.93 4.61 7.37
N THR A 110 -0.11 5.66 7.48
CA THR A 110 0.73 6.15 6.39
C THR A 110 2.18 5.76 6.64
N ILE A 111 2.78 5.06 5.69
CA ILE A 111 4.19 4.66 5.68
C ILE A 111 4.91 5.25 4.48
N TYR A 112 6.23 5.44 4.61
CA TYR A 112 7.11 6.07 3.61
C TYR A 112 8.17 5.10 3.05
N GLU A 113 7.97 3.83 3.29
CA GLU A 113 8.81 2.72 2.82
C GLU A 113 7.93 1.49 2.51
N GLY A 114 8.51 0.35 2.20
CA GLY A 114 7.74 -0.85 1.88
C GLY A 114 8.50 -2.13 2.19
N LYS A 115 8.69 -2.44 3.48
CA LYS A 115 9.26 -3.71 3.92
C LYS A 115 8.24 -4.84 3.80
N TYR A 116 8.74 -6.06 3.71
CA TYR A 116 7.90 -7.26 3.59
C TYR A 116 6.92 -7.39 4.77
N HIS A 117 5.61 -7.38 4.46
CA HIS A 117 4.50 -7.42 5.42
C HIS A 117 4.58 -6.33 6.50
N GLN A 118 5.11 -5.15 6.18
CA GLN A 118 5.52 -4.14 7.16
C GLN A 118 4.42 -3.79 8.16
N ILE A 119 3.24 -3.36 7.71
CA ILE A 119 2.15 -2.92 8.60
C ILE A 119 1.67 -4.08 9.48
N LYS A 120 1.52 -5.29 8.92
CA LYS A 120 1.15 -6.49 9.68
C LYS A 120 2.15 -6.77 10.81
N LYS A 121 3.45 -6.67 10.52
CA LYS A 121 4.52 -6.87 11.49
C LYS A 121 4.61 -5.76 12.52
N MET A 122 4.34 -4.49 12.12
CA MET A 122 4.30 -3.36 13.05
C MET A 122 3.22 -3.58 14.12
N PHE A 123 2.00 -3.95 13.72
CA PHE A 123 0.94 -4.26 14.68
C PHE A 123 1.25 -5.52 15.50
N LEU A 124 1.84 -6.54 14.90
CA LEU A 124 2.26 -7.75 15.62
C LEU A 124 3.30 -7.45 16.71
N SER A 125 4.26 -6.58 16.44
CA SER A 125 5.23 -6.10 17.43
C SER A 125 4.56 -5.33 18.58
N CYS A 126 3.39 -4.75 18.34
CA CYS A 126 2.56 -4.09 19.35
C CYS A 126 1.51 -5.05 19.97
N GLN A 127 1.68 -6.36 19.84
CA GLN A 127 0.78 -7.40 20.37
C GLN A 127 -0.68 -7.32 19.84
N ASN A 128 -0.84 -6.75 18.66
CA ASN A 128 -2.10 -6.72 17.92
C ASN A 128 -1.95 -7.40 16.56
N GLN A 129 -3.04 -7.68 15.90
CA GLN A 129 -3.07 -8.35 14.59
C GLN A 129 -3.94 -7.56 13.62
N VAL A 130 -3.45 -7.41 12.39
CA VAL A 130 -4.22 -6.84 11.28
C VAL A 130 -5.17 -7.89 10.74
N VAL A 131 -6.47 -7.59 10.72
CA VAL A 131 -7.54 -8.42 10.17
C VAL A 131 -7.80 -8.05 8.71
N LYS A 132 -7.84 -6.74 8.42
CA LYS A 132 -8.03 -6.21 7.07
C LYS A 132 -7.01 -5.13 6.77
N LEU A 133 -6.46 -5.17 5.57
CA LEU A 133 -5.50 -4.19 5.07
C LEU A 133 -5.89 -3.76 3.66
N HIS A 134 -6.15 -2.47 3.47
CA HIS A 134 -6.60 -1.90 2.22
C HIS A 134 -5.84 -0.61 1.91
N ARG A 135 -5.07 -0.57 0.82
CA ARG A 135 -4.35 0.65 0.44
C ARG A 135 -5.30 1.66 -0.18
N VAL A 136 -5.52 2.78 0.51
CA VAL A 136 -6.44 3.84 0.08
C VAL A 136 -5.75 4.91 -0.76
N SER A 137 -4.42 5.10 -0.61
CA SER A 137 -3.67 6.04 -1.44
C SER A 137 -2.23 5.58 -1.69
N PHE A 138 -1.67 6.06 -2.79
CA PHE A 138 -0.29 5.83 -3.19
C PHE A 138 0.24 7.05 -3.92
N ALA A 139 1.43 7.52 -3.51
CA ALA A 139 2.12 8.65 -4.15
C ALA A 139 1.26 9.91 -4.26
N GLY A 140 0.51 10.26 -3.20
CA GLY A 140 -0.35 11.43 -3.14
C GLY A 140 -1.68 11.32 -3.90
N VAL A 141 -1.93 10.19 -4.58
CA VAL A 141 -3.18 9.95 -5.31
C VAL A 141 -4.05 8.97 -4.53
N GLU A 142 -5.33 9.31 -4.37
CA GLU A 142 -6.30 8.45 -3.71
C GLU A 142 -6.89 7.41 -4.68
N LEU A 143 -7.25 6.25 -4.14
CA LEU A 143 -8.01 5.25 -4.89
C LEU A 143 -9.40 5.82 -5.22
N ASP A 144 -9.79 5.70 -6.47
CA ASP A 144 -11.14 6.07 -6.91
C ASP A 144 -12.17 5.16 -6.22
N SER A 145 -13.02 5.77 -5.40
CA SER A 145 -14.04 5.06 -4.62
C SER A 145 -15.13 4.39 -5.46
N SER A 146 -15.23 4.74 -6.74
CA SER A 146 -16.17 4.11 -7.68
C SER A 146 -15.67 2.76 -8.22
N LEU A 147 -14.36 2.47 -8.07
CA LEU A 147 -13.78 1.20 -8.52
C LEU A 147 -14.08 0.08 -7.53
N HIS A 148 -14.82 -0.92 -7.96
CA HIS A 148 -14.94 -2.18 -7.22
C HIS A 148 -13.65 -2.99 -7.26
N GLU A 149 -13.52 -3.96 -6.36
CA GLU A 149 -12.36 -4.87 -6.37
C GLU A 149 -12.22 -5.58 -7.74
N GLY A 150 -11.01 -5.55 -8.30
CA GLY A 150 -10.71 -6.07 -9.64
C GLY A 150 -10.85 -5.05 -10.76
N GLU A 151 -11.54 -3.94 -10.54
CA GLU A 151 -11.69 -2.90 -11.55
C GLU A 151 -10.48 -1.96 -11.60
N TYR A 152 -10.27 -1.38 -12.77
CA TYR A 152 -9.19 -0.43 -13.01
C TYR A 152 -9.61 0.66 -14.00
N ARG A 153 -8.92 1.78 -13.97
CA ARG A 153 -8.99 2.87 -14.94
C ARG A 153 -7.65 3.55 -15.14
N HIS A 154 -7.52 4.31 -16.18
CA HIS A 154 -6.38 5.21 -16.34
C HIS A 154 -6.39 6.29 -15.24
N LEU A 155 -5.19 6.76 -14.84
CA LEU A 155 -5.07 7.98 -14.06
C LEU A 155 -5.57 9.17 -14.91
N SER A 156 -6.23 10.14 -14.28
CA SER A 156 -6.46 11.42 -14.91
C SER A 156 -5.13 12.19 -15.10
N GLN A 157 -5.14 13.21 -15.96
CA GLN A 157 -3.96 14.07 -16.12
C GLN A 157 -3.61 14.77 -14.80
N GLU A 158 -4.61 15.20 -14.04
CA GLU A 158 -4.42 15.85 -12.74
C GLU A 158 -3.79 14.91 -11.71
N GLU A 159 -4.28 13.68 -11.60
CA GLU A 159 -3.71 12.65 -10.72
C GLU A 159 -2.25 12.34 -11.09
N PHE A 160 -1.98 12.17 -12.37
CA PHE A 160 -0.62 11.92 -12.85
C PHE A 160 0.30 13.12 -12.62
N GLN A 161 -0.17 14.34 -12.86
CA GLN A 161 0.59 15.56 -12.62
C GLN A 161 0.88 15.76 -11.13
N LYS A 162 -0.11 15.54 -10.26
CA LYS A 162 0.06 15.58 -8.80
C LYS A 162 1.18 14.64 -8.33
N MET A 163 1.18 13.41 -8.83
CA MET A 163 2.23 12.43 -8.54
C MET A 163 3.62 12.91 -9.02
N LYS A 164 3.69 13.50 -10.22
CA LYS A 164 4.94 14.04 -10.76
C LYS A 164 5.47 15.21 -9.95
N ASP A 165 4.62 16.15 -9.59
CA ASP A 165 5.00 17.36 -8.85
C ASP A 165 5.51 17.00 -7.45
N GLN A 166 4.86 16.03 -6.80
CA GLN A 166 5.24 15.60 -5.46
C GLN A 166 6.58 14.86 -5.41
N TYR A 167 6.94 14.10 -6.44
CA TYR A 167 8.13 13.24 -6.46
C TYR A 167 9.13 13.62 -7.57
N SER A 168 8.96 14.75 -8.24
CA SER A 168 9.90 15.36 -9.20
C SER A 168 10.36 14.44 -10.33
N PHE A 169 9.43 13.89 -11.12
CA PHE A 169 9.76 13.08 -12.30
C PHE A 169 9.00 13.44 -13.57
#